data_8ae0e6dd97cf605de39a0b12c8a26959
#
_entry.id   8ae0e6dd97cf605de39a0b12c8a26959
#
_cell.length_a   1.000
_cell.length_b   1.000
_cell.length_c   1.000
_cell.angle_alpha   90.00
_cell.angle_beta   90.00
_cell.angle_gamma   90.00
#
_symmetry.space_group_name_H-M   'P 1'
#
loop_
_entity.id
_entity.type
_entity.pdbx_description
1 polymer ?
#
loop_
_entity_poly.entity_id
_entity_poly.type
_entity_poly.pdbx_seq_one_letter_code
_entity_poly.pdbx_strand_id
1 'polypeptide(L)'
;MKKILILSVCLFVCWALPAQQQRMKVACVGNSITYGTGLADRATQSYPVQLQKLLGEHYEVENFGKPGATLLNQGHRPYTRQEEYRKALDFAGDIVVIHLGINDTDPRDWPNYRDSFVTDYLNLMDTFRKVNPDVRIIIARMTPIADRHNRFLSGTRDWHGEIQTAIETVARYAGVQLIDFHEPLYPYPSLLPDAVHPTAEGAAIMAQTVYSAITGDYGGLQLSPLYTDNMVLQRDTPLLIHGTANVGEQV
;
A
#
# COMPACT_ATOMS: atom_id res chain seq x y z
N MET A 1 -55.91 30.24 -54.43
CA MET A 1 -55.70 29.93 -53.02
C MET A 1 -54.37 29.16 -52.90
N LYS A 2 -53.29 29.85 -52.51
CA LYS A 2 -51.93 29.22 -52.29
C LYS A 2 -51.81 28.77 -50.86
N LYS A 3 -51.64 27.47 -50.64
CA LYS A 3 -51.37 26.89 -49.31
C LYS A 3 -49.89 27.01 -49.01
N ILE A 4 -49.55 27.76 -47.96
CA ILE A 4 -48.19 27.89 -47.43
C ILE A 4 -47.98 26.73 -46.45
N LEU A 5 -47.03 25.85 -46.76
CA LEU A 5 -46.60 24.76 -45.89
C LEU A 5 -45.48 25.27 -44.99
N ILE A 6 -45.76 25.46 -43.69
CA ILE A 6 -44.74 25.85 -42.71
C ILE A 6 -44.04 24.58 -42.23
N LEU A 7 -42.79 24.37 -42.65
CA LEU A 7 -41.96 23.26 -42.19
C LEU A 7 -41.24 23.72 -40.89
N SER A 8 -41.73 23.18 -39.76
CA SER A 8 -41.12 23.43 -38.45
C SER A 8 -39.92 22.52 -38.29
N VAL A 9 -38.69 23.10 -38.35
CA VAL A 9 -37.43 22.39 -38.10
C VAL A 9 -37.18 22.45 -36.61
N CYS A 10 -37.44 21.35 -35.87
CA CYS A 10 -37.01 21.18 -34.48
C CYS A 10 -35.49 20.92 -34.43
N LEU A 11 -34.69 21.92 -34.09
CA LEU A 11 -33.29 21.75 -33.76
C LEU A 11 -33.20 21.07 -32.39
N PHE A 12 -32.90 19.77 -32.38
CA PHE A 12 -32.46 19.09 -31.19
C PHE A 12 -31.02 19.48 -30.87
N VAL A 13 -30.83 20.43 -29.98
CA VAL A 13 -29.51 20.71 -29.39
C VAL A 13 -29.23 19.61 -28.37
N CYS A 14 -28.53 18.55 -28.79
CA CYS A 14 -27.93 17.59 -27.87
C CYS A 14 -26.86 18.31 -27.04
N TRP A 15 -27.21 18.69 -25.81
CA TRP A 15 -26.23 19.03 -24.81
C TRP A 15 -25.49 17.75 -24.43
N ALA A 16 -24.30 17.53 -24.99
CA ALA A 16 -23.39 16.53 -24.50
C ALA A 16 -22.97 16.96 -23.09
N LEU A 17 -23.57 16.39 -22.07
CA LEU A 17 -23.05 16.48 -20.71
C LEU A 17 -21.63 15.91 -20.76
N PRO A 18 -20.62 16.61 -20.25
CA PRO A 18 -19.29 16.04 -20.16
C PRO A 18 -19.42 14.73 -19.36
N ALA A 19 -19.01 13.61 -19.95
CA ALA A 19 -18.92 12.35 -19.24
C ALA A 19 -18.05 12.60 -18.01
N GLN A 20 -18.63 12.47 -16.83
CA GLN A 20 -17.89 12.58 -15.57
C GLN A 20 -16.80 11.51 -15.62
N GLN A 21 -15.57 11.91 -15.79
CA GLN A 21 -14.44 10.98 -15.88
C GLN A 21 -14.42 10.16 -14.56
N GLN A 22 -14.66 8.86 -14.68
CA GLN A 22 -14.67 7.96 -13.53
C GLN A 22 -13.28 7.98 -12.89
N ARG A 23 -13.21 8.33 -11.59
CA ARG A 23 -11.96 8.34 -10.84
C ARG A 23 -11.48 6.91 -10.63
N MET A 24 -10.17 6.71 -10.72
CA MET A 24 -9.54 5.43 -10.40
C MET A 24 -9.55 5.21 -8.89
N LYS A 25 -10.14 4.15 -8.41
CA LYS A 25 -10.31 3.85 -6.99
C LYS A 25 -9.11 3.12 -6.43
N VAL A 26 -8.53 3.65 -5.35
CA VAL A 26 -7.39 3.06 -4.63
C VAL A 26 -7.81 2.70 -3.22
N ALA A 27 -7.88 1.40 -2.91
CA ALA A 27 -8.18 0.91 -1.58
C ALA A 27 -6.88 0.64 -0.79
N CYS A 28 -6.66 1.37 0.30
CA CYS A 28 -5.54 1.13 1.21
C CYS A 28 -6.00 0.21 2.36
N VAL A 29 -5.70 -1.07 2.22
CA VAL A 29 -6.03 -2.15 3.15
C VAL A 29 -4.88 -2.36 4.13
N GLY A 30 -5.17 -2.44 5.43
CA GLY A 30 -4.10 -2.65 6.39
C GLY A 30 -4.51 -2.60 7.86
N ASN A 31 -3.52 -2.38 8.70
CA ASN A 31 -3.64 -2.36 10.15
C ASN A 31 -3.66 -0.92 10.73
N SER A 32 -3.17 -0.75 11.97
CA SER A 32 -3.07 0.54 12.66
C SER A 32 -2.20 1.57 11.92
N ILE A 33 -1.18 1.13 11.19
CA ILE A 33 -0.31 2.02 10.43
C ILE A 33 -1.07 2.62 9.24
N THR A 34 -1.80 1.80 8.49
CA THR A 34 -2.70 2.28 7.43
C THR A 34 -3.80 3.18 7.98
N TYR A 35 -4.39 2.80 9.12
CA TYR A 35 -5.37 3.63 9.83
C TYR A 35 -4.83 5.01 10.19
N GLY A 36 -3.55 5.12 10.57
CA GLY A 36 -2.91 6.35 11.04
C GLY A 36 -2.92 6.49 12.56
N THR A 37 -2.77 5.37 13.28
CA THR A 37 -2.63 5.39 14.74
C THR A 37 -1.37 6.17 15.15
N GLY A 38 -1.49 6.99 16.20
CA GLY A 38 -0.40 7.81 16.72
C GLY A 38 -0.24 9.17 16.05
N LEU A 39 -0.92 9.41 14.92
CA LEU A 39 -0.93 10.72 14.26
C LEU A 39 -1.83 11.70 15.00
N ALA A 40 -1.39 12.97 15.10
CA ALA A 40 -2.16 14.03 15.73
C ALA A 40 -3.49 14.31 14.99
N ASP A 41 -3.45 14.24 13.67
CA ASP A 41 -4.63 14.34 12.81
C ASP A 41 -4.55 13.32 11.67
N ARG A 42 -5.15 12.15 11.86
CA ARG A 42 -5.14 11.10 10.84
C ARG A 42 -5.88 11.49 9.56
N ALA A 43 -6.84 12.40 9.65
CA ALA A 43 -7.63 12.85 8.50
C ALA A 43 -6.82 13.67 7.49
N THR A 44 -5.66 14.17 7.90
CA THR A 44 -4.75 14.94 7.04
C THR A 44 -3.37 14.31 6.91
N GLN A 45 -2.97 13.43 7.83
CA GLN A 45 -1.59 12.96 7.99
C GLN A 45 -1.39 11.46 7.71
N SER A 46 -2.47 10.63 7.68
CA SER A 46 -2.31 9.21 7.34
C SER A 46 -1.80 9.03 5.91
N TYR A 47 -1.03 7.97 5.64
CA TYR A 47 -0.46 7.78 4.31
C TYR A 47 -1.51 7.68 3.19
N PRO A 48 -2.70 7.10 3.37
CA PRO A 48 -3.72 7.10 2.32
C PRO A 48 -4.22 8.51 1.96
N VAL A 49 -4.37 9.38 2.97
CA VAL A 49 -4.78 10.78 2.74
C VAL A 49 -3.67 11.58 2.05
N GLN A 50 -2.42 11.36 2.43
CA GLN A 50 -1.28 11.99 1.76
C GLN A 50 -1.14 11.47 0.33
N LEU A 51 -1.36 10.16 0.10
CA LEU A 51 -1.41 9.55 -1.22
C LEU A 51 -2.50 10.18 -2.11
N GLN A 52 -3.70 10.43 -1.55
CA GLN A 52 -4.76 11.15 -2.28
C GLN A 52 -4.29 12.51 -2.78
N LYS A 53 -3.55 13.26 -1.94
CA LYS A 53 -3.01 14.57 -2.34
C LYS A 53 -1.98 14.45 -3.47
N LEU A 54 -1.13 13.42 -3.44
CA LEU A 54 -0.13 13.18 -4.48
C LEU A 54 -0.77 12.75 -5.81
N LEU A 55 -1.77 11.87 -5.77
CA LEU A 55 -2.43 11.34 -6.96
C LEU A 55 -3.42 12.33 -7.60
N GLY A 56 -3.94 13.30 -6.83
CA GLY A 56 -4.85 14.34 -7.33
C GLY A 56 -6.27 13.82 -7.61
N GLU A 57 -7.04 14.61 -8.37
CA GLU A 57 -8.49 14.44 -8.55
C GLU A 57 -8.89 13.27 -9.46
N HIS A 58 -7.96 12.74 -10.24
CA HIS A 58 -8.23 11.56 -11.10
C HIS A 58 -8.34 10.26 -10.32
N TYR A 59 -7.97 10.28 -9.05
CA TYR A 59 -8.01 9.13 -8.15
C TYR A 59 -8.96 9.38 -6.98
N GLU A 60 -9.45 8.30 -6.40
CA GLU A 60 -10.22 8.26 -5.17
C GLU A 60 -9.57 7.25 -4.22
N VAL A 61 -8.87 7.76 -3.20
CA VAL A 61 -8.12 6.94 -2.25
C VAL A 61 -8.89 6.80 -0.96
N GLU A 62 -9.18 5.56 -0.57
CA GLU A 62 -9.90 5.27 0.68
C GLU A 62 -9.06 4.45 1.65
N ASN A 63 -9.22 4.76 2.94
CA ASN A 63 -8.47 4.17 4.04
C ASN A 63 -9.29 3.08 4.74
N PHE A 64 -8.92 1.82 4.53
CA PHE A 64 -9.51 0.64 5.17
C PHE A 64 -8.58 0.00 6.22
N GLY A 65 -7.78 0.82 6.90
CA GLY A 65 -6.92 0.38 7.99
C GLY A 65 -7.70 0.03 9.25
N LYS A 66 -7.38 -1.10 9.87
CA LYS A 66 -7.95 -1.56 11.15
C LYS A 66 -6.88 -1.76 12.21
N PRO A 67 -6.84 -0.94 13.28
CA PRO A 67 -5.86 -1.12 14.36
C PRO A 67 -5.89 -2.54 14.95
N GLY A 68 -4.71 -3.15 15.06
CA GLY A 68 -4.53 -4.49 15.61
C GLY A 68 -4.89 -5.63 14.65
N ALA A 69 -5.32 -5.34 13.41
CA ALA A 69 -5.69 -6.41 12.47
C ALA A 69 -4.50 -7.27 12.06
N THR A 70 -4.71 -8.59 12.07
CA THR A 70 -3.79 -9.61 11.57
C THR A 70 -4.15 -10.01 10.16
N LEU A 71 -3.17 -10.49 9.41
CA LEU A 71 -3.41 -11.18 8.14
C LEU A 71 -3.99 -12.57 8.40
N LEU A 72 -3.37 -13.31 9.34
CA LEU A 72 -3.79 -14.67 9.69
C LEU A 72 -5.26 -14.72 10.08
N ASN A 73 -6.01 -15.58 9.41
CA ASN A 73 -7.44 -15.79 9.68
C ASN A 73 -7.73 -16.46 11.04
N GLN A 74 -6.71 -17.10 11.62
CA GLN A 74 -6.74 -17.70 12.96
C GLN A 74 -6.08 -16.78 14.00
N GLY A 75 -5.55 -15.62 13.58
CA GLY A 75 -4.96 -14.64 14.46
C GLY A 75 -5.97 -14.04 15.44
N HIS A 76 -5.45 -13.32 16.43
CA HIS A 76 -6.29 -12.74 17.48
C HIS A 76 -7.28 -11.67 16.99
N ARG A 77 -7.03 -11.05 15.81
CA ARG A 77 -7.91 -10.07 15.17
C ARG A 77 -7.84 -10.15 13.64
N PRO A 78 -8.37 -11.19 13.01
CA PRO A 78 -8.30 -11.34 11.55
C PRO A 78 -8.90 -10.16 10.82
N TYR A 79 -8.19 -9.61 9.84
CA TYR A 79 -8.68 -8.49 9.00
C TYR A 79 -9.96 -8.87 8.26
N THR A 80 -10.05 -10.11 7.78
CA THR A 80 -11.22 -10.64 7.06
C THR A 80 -12.51 -10.67 7.87
N ARG A 81 -12.43 -10.54 9.20
CA ARG A 81 -13.59 -10.46 10.10
C ARG A 81 -13.96 -9.03 10.49
N GLN A 82 -13.22 -8.02 10.03
CA GLN A 82 -13.45 -6.63 10.39
C GLN A 82 -14.45 -5.95 9.43
N GLU A 83 -15.06 -4.87 9.89
CA GLU A 83 -15.95 -4.05 9.07
C GLU A 83 -15.21 -3.36 7.93
N GLU A 84 -13.98 -2.94 8.18
CA GLU A 84 -13.10 -2.30 7.21
C GLU A 84 -12.83 -3.20 6.00
N TYR A 85 -12.70 -4.50 6.21
CA TYR A 85 -12.59 -5.47 5.13
C TYR A 85 -13.83 -5.48 4.23
N ARG A 86 -15.04 -5.53 4.83
CA ARG A 86 -16.29 -5.50 4.06
C ARG A 86 -16.41 -4.20 3.27
N LYS A 87 -16.11 -3.06 3.91
CA LYS A 87 -16.11 -1.75 3.24
C LYS A 87 -15.10 -1.68 2.09
N ALA A 88 -13.93 -2.30 2.24
CA ALA A 88 -12.93 -2.37 1.17
C ALA A 88 -13.43 -3.20 -0.02
N LEU A 89 -14.14 -4.29 0.22
CA LEU A 89 -14.78 -5.07 -0.85
C LEU A 89 -15.92 -4.28 -1.53
N ASP A 90 -16.78 -3.63 -0.74
CA ASP A 90 -17.89 -2.81 -1.26
C ASP A 90 -17.39 -1.61 -2.07
N PHE A 91 -16.24 -1.06 -1.71
CA PHE A 91 -15.59 0.02 -2.47
C PHE A 91 -15.16 -0.44 -3.86
N ALA A 92 -14.83 -1.70 -4.04
CA ALA A 92 -14.44 -2.31 -5.33
C ALA A 92 -13.31 -1.51 -6.02
N GLY A 93 -12.16 -1.37 -5.34
CA GLY A 93 -11.02 -0.61 -5.83
C GLY A 93 -10.46 -1.15 -7.15
N ASP A 94 -10.01 -0.25 -8.02
CA ASP A 94 -9.24 -0.58 -9.22
C ASP A 94 -7.80 -0.96 -8.85
N ILE A 95 -7.30 -0.37 -7.77
CA ILE A 95 -6.01 -0.67 -7.16
C ILE A 95 -6.24 -0.99 -5.68
N VAL A 96 -5.65 -2.07 -5.20
CA VAL A 96 -5.66 -2.45 -3.78
C VAL A 96 -4.24 -2.53 -3.26
N VAL A 97 -3.91 -1.70 -2.27
CA VAL A 97 -2.62 -1.69 -1.58
C VAL A 97 -2.78 -2.39 -0.24
N ILE A 98 -2.07 -3.50 -0.02
CA ILE A 98 -2.20 -4.30 1.20
C ILE A 98 -0.95 -4.18 2.06
N HIS A 99 -1.12 -3.71 3.30
CA HIS A 99 -0.08 -3.60 4.33
C HIS A 99 -0.53 -4.30 5.62
N LEU A 100 -0.34 -5.60 5.69
CA LEU A 100 -0.67 -6.48 6.83
C LEU A 100 0.56 -7.34 7.19
N GLY A 101 0.53 -7.95 8.37
CA GLY A 101 1.57 -8.86 8.87
C GLY A 101 2.20 -8.41 10.19
N ILE A 102 2.27 -7.10 10.48
CA ILE A 102 2.99 -6.61 11.67
C ILE A 102 2.33 -7.07 12.98
N ASN A 103 1.01 -7.20 13.03
CA ASN A 103 0.31 -7.71 14.21
C ASN A 103 0.40 -9.25 14.34
N ASP A 104 0.70 -9.91 13.24
CA ASP A 104 0.93 -11.36 13.20
C ASP A 104 2.21 -11.76 13.95
N THR A 105 3.11 -10.80 14.23
CA THR A 105 4.27 -10.98 15.13
C THR A 105 3.87 -11.23 16.61
N ASP A 106 2.58 -11.21 16.94
CA ASP A 106 2.11 -11.52 18.29
C ASP A 106 2.40 -12.99 18.63
N PRO A 107 2.89 -13.30 19.87
CA PRO A 107 3.11 -14.69 20.32
C PRO A 107 1.89 -15.60 20.27
N ARG A 108 0.69 -15.04 20.22
CA ARG A 108 -0.56 -15.80 20.06
C ARG A 108 -0.78 -16.27 18.63
N ASP A 109 -0.16 -15.60 17.65
CA ASP A 109 -0.44 -15.75 16.23
C ASP A 109 0.68 -16.53 15.52
N TRP A 110 1.84 -15.92 15.31
CA TRP A 110 2.89 -16.45 14.45
C TRP A 110 3.38 -17.87 14.85
N PRO A 111 3.75 -18.13 16.10
CA PRO A 111 4.25 -19.46 16.46
C PRO A 111 3.24 -20.59 16.23
N ASN A 112 1.94 -20.25 16.21
CA ASN A 112 0.86 -21.23 16.13
C ASN A 112 0.32 -21.40 14.70
N TYR A 113 0.35 -20.35 13.87
CA TYR A 113 -0.39 -20.32 12.60
C TYR A 113 0.44 -19.89 11.39
N ARG A 114 1.75 -19.75 11.53
CA ARG A 114 2.65 -19.28 10.45
C ARG A 114 2.51 -20.05 9.14
N ASP A 115 2.23 -21.35 9.20
CA ASP A 115 2.10 -22.20 8.01
C ASP A 115 0.88 -21.83 7.16
N SER A 116 -0.09 -21.11 7.73
CA SER A 116 -1.28 -20.62 7.02
C SER A 116 -1.06 -19.25 6.36
N PHE A 117 0.01 -18.52 6.68
CA PHE A 117 0.16 -17.11 6.31
C PHE A 117 0.11 -16.87 4.78
N VAL A 118 0.87 -17.63 4.01
CA VAL A 118 0.89 -17.51 2.54
C VAL A 118 -0.50 -17.81 1.95
N THR A 119 -1.14 -18.89 2.41
CA THR A 119 -2.48 -19.27 1.95
C THR A 119 -3.52 -18.22 2.31
N ASP A 120 -3.49 -17.71 3.53
CA ASP A 120 -4.42 -16.68 3.99
C ASP A 120 -4.24 -15.37 3.21
N TYR A 121 -2.99 -15.02 2.88
CA TYR A 121 -2.71 -13.84 2.06
C TYR A 121 -3.25 -13.99 0.64
N LEU A 122 -2.99 -15.13 -0.01
CA LEU A 122 -3.52 -15.44 -1.35
C LEU A 122 -5.06 -15.41 -1.36
N ASN A 123 -5.70 -16.01 -0.35
CA ASN A 123 -7.15 -16.00 -0.20
C ASN A 123 -7.69 -14.57 -0.04
N LEU A 124 -7.03 -13.71 0.73
CA LEU A 124 -7.40 -12.30 0.88
C LEU A 124 -7.36 -11.59 -0.48
N MET A 125 -6.29 -11.78 -1.25
CA MET A 125 -6.15 -11.19 -2.58
C MET A 125 -7.24 -11.69 -3.54
N ASP A 126 -7.56 -12.97 -3.49
CA ASP A 126 -8.60 -13.57 -4.34
C ASP A 126 -10.00 -13.03 -4.04
N THR A 127 -10.27 -12.58 -2.81
CA THR A 127 -11.55 -11.92 -2.51
C THR A 127 -11.69 -10.59 -3.26
N PHE A 128 -10.62 -9.80 -3.37
CA PHE A 128 -10.63 -8.56 -4.16
C PHE A 128 -10.75 -8.84 -5.65
N ARG A 129 -10.08 -9.87 -6.17
CA ARG A 129 -10.19 -10.31 -7.58
C ARG A 129 -11.61 -10.80 -7.93
N LYS A 130 -12.32 -11.41 -6.99
CA LYS A 130 -13.72 -11.81 -7.20
C LYS A 130 -14.67 -10.62 -7.31
N VAL A 131 -14.38 -9.52 -6.61
CA VAL A 131 -15.17 -8.29 -6.67
C VAL A 131 -14.83 -7.48 -7.93
N ASN A 132 -13.55 -7.34 -8.22
CA ASN A 132 -13.07 -6.67 -9.43
C ASN A 132 -12.00 -7.55 -10.10
N PRO A 133 -12.34 -8.28 -11.18
CA PRO A 133 -11.39 -9.17 -11.87
C PRO A 133 -10.15 -8.44 -12.44
N ASP A 134 -10.27 -7.16 -12.75
CA ASP A 134 -9.19 -6.34 -13.31
C ASP A 134 -8.38 -5.59 -12.22
N VAL A 135 -8.62 -5.89 -10.94
CA VAL A 135 -7.95 -5.21 -9.82
C VAL A 135 -6.43 -5.38 -9.89
N ARG A 136 -5.72 -4.27 -9.83
CA ARG A 136 -4.27 -4.26 -9.63
C ARG A 136 -3.98 -4.35 -8.14
N ILE A 137 -3.36 -5.45 -7.71
CA ILE A 137 -2.97 -5.65 -6.32
C ILE A 137 -1.50 -5.29 -6.15
N ILE A 138 -1.22 -4.47 -5.14
CA ILE A 138 0.12 -4.09 -4.68
C ILE A 138 0.22 -4.54 -3.22
N ILE A 139 1.25 -5.31 -2.88
CA ILE A 139 1.50 -5.69 -1.50
C ILE A 139 2.77 -5.01 -0.98
N ALA A 140 2.79 -4.70 0.30
CA ALA A 140 3.89 -3.98 0.91
C ALA A 140 4.66 -4.86 1.90
N ARG A 141 6.01 -4.78 1.87
CA ARG A 141 6.84 -5.18 3.01
C ARG A 141 6.43 -4.34 4.22
N MET A 142 6.45 -4.97 5.39
CA MET A 142 6.08 -4.29 6.63
C MET A 142 7.07 -3.17 6.96
N THR A 143 6.56 -2.11 7.59
CA THR A 143 7.41 -1.10 8.22
C THR A 143 8.34 -1.72 9.26
N PRO A 144 9.48 -1.10 9.57
CA PRO A 144 10.34 -1.59 10.64
C PRO A 144 9.65 -1.48 12.00
N ILE A 145 10.02 -2.34 12.92
CA ILE A 145 9.77 -2.21 14.36
C ILE A 145 11.11 -1.80 15.00
N ALA A 146 11.15 -0.67 15.70
CA ALA A 146 12.38 -0.27 16.34
C ALA A 146 12.74 -1.19 17.52
N ASP A 147 14.02 -1.42 17.74
CA ASP A 147 14.59 -2.34 18.73
C ASP A 147 14.18 -2.07 20.17
N ARG A 148 13.78 -0.83 20.49
CA ARG A 148 13.24 -0.43 21.80
C ARG A 148 11.83 -0.92 22.10
N HIS A 149 11.13 -1.52 21.12
CA HIS A 149 9.79 -2.06 21.32
C HIS A 149 9.83 -3.31 22.21
N ASN A 150 8.98 -3.36 23.23
CA ASN A 150 8.98 -4.48 24.20
C ASN A 150 8.81 -5.86 23.57
N ARG A 151 8.01 -5.98 22.52
CA ARG A 151 7.87 -7.24 21.77
C ARG A 151 9.14 -7.64 21.04
N PHE A 152 9.96 -6.68 20.64
CA PHE A 152 11.21 -6.93 19.93
C PHE A 152 12.27 -7.61 20.78
N LEU A 153 12.21 -7.40 22.10
CA LEU A 153 13.09 -8.04 23.07
C LEU A 153 12.75 -9.51 23.34
N SER A 154 11.59 -10.00 22.92
CA SER A 154 11.05 -11.34 23.23
C SER A 154 11.04 -12.32 22.04
N GLY A 155 11.93 -12.15 21.05
CA GLY A 155 12.00 -13.04 19.87
C GLY A 155 11.08 -12.63 18.70
N THR A 156 10.22 -11.65 18.89
CA THR A 156 9.34 -11.10 17.85
C THR A 156 10.12 -10.53 16.65
N ARG A 157 11.40 -10.21 16.87
CA ARG A 157 12.32 -9.76 15.82
C ARG A 157 12.49 -10.81 14.72
N ASP A 158 12.69 -12.07 15.10
CA ASP A 158 12.89 -13.15 14.14
C ASP A 158 11.60 -13.40 13.35
N TRP A 159 10.45 -13.33 14.04
CA TRP A 159 9.15 -13.48 13.40
C TRP A 159 8.85 -12.35 12.42
N HIS A 160 9.24 -11.11 12.71
CA HIS A 160 9.14 -10.01 11.76
C HIS A 160 9.92 -10.35 10.46
N GLY A 161 11.14 -10.84 10.57
CA GLY A 161 11.96 -11.28 9.43
C GLY A 161 11.32 -12.45 8.66
N GLU A 162 10.78 -13.45 9.38
CA GLU A 162 10.07 -14.58 8.77
C GLU A 162 8.83 -14.11 7.99
N ILE A 163 8.04 -13.18 8.56
CA ILE A 163 6.86 -12.62 7.91
C ILE A 163 7.23 -11.79 6.68
N GLN A 164 8.31 -11.00 6.73
CA GLN A 164 8.82 -10.28 5.56
C GLN A 164 9.13 -11.26 4.42
N THR A 165 9.83 -12.35 4.70
CA THR A 165 10.13 -13.42 3.73
C THR A 165 8.86 -14.08 3.19
N ALA A 166 7.86 -14.28 4.03
CA ALA A 166 6.56 -14.83 3.61
C ALA A 166 5.81 -13.87 2.67
N ILE A 167 5.83 -12.55 2.96
CA ILE A 167 5.24 -11.51 2.07
C ILE A 167 5.93 -11.50 0.70
N GLU A 168 7.26 -11.56 0.67
CA GLU A 168 8.04 -11.64 -0.58
C GLU A 168 7.70 -12.91 -1.38
N THR A 169 7.49 -14.02 -0.67
CA THR A 169 7.06 -15.30 -1.27
C THR A 169 5.67 -15.16 -1.88
N VAL A 170 4.72 -14.52 -1.19
CA VAL A 170 3.38 -14.23 -1.74
C VAL A 170 3.48 -13.39 -3.00
N ALA A 171 4.26 -12.29 -2.98
CA ALA A 171 4.42 -11.41 -4.13
C ALA A 171 4.90 -12.16 -5.37
N ARG A 172 5.98 -12.96 -5.19
CA ARG A 172 6.57 -13.76 -6.25
C ARG A 172 5.63 -14.83 -6.78
N TYR A 173 4.94 -15.55 -5.88
CA TYR A 173 4.03 -16.63 -6.26
C TYR A 173 2.80 -16.11 -7.00
N ALA A 174 2.23 -15.02 -6.52
CA ALA A 174 1.03 -14.41 -7.10
C ALA A 174 1.32 -13.51 -8.31
N GLY A 175 2.60 -13.19 -8.59
CA GLY A 175 2.99 -12.29 -9.67
C GLY A 175 2.50 -10.86 -9.48
N VAL A 176 2.37 -10.39 -8.22
CA VAL A 176 1.92 -9.04 -7.90
C VAL A 176 3.10 -8.13 -7.55
N GLN A 177 2.89 -6.82 -7.70
CA GLN A 177 3.90 -5.85 -7.34
C GLN A 177 4.12 -5.82 -5.83
N LEU A 178 5.39 -5.91 -5.44
CA LEU A 178 5.85 -5.70 -4.07
C LEU A 178 6.46 -4.32 -3.95
N ILE A 179 6.02 -3.54 -2.94
CA ILE A 179 6.63 -2.28 -2.56
C ILE A 179 7.28 -2.41 -1.19
N ASP A 180 8.18 -1.51 -0.87
CA ASP A 180 8.95 -1.57 0.36
C ASP A 180 8.65 -0.40 1.29
N PHE A 181 8.01 -0.68 2.45
CA PHE A 181 7.86 0.29 3.52
C PHE A 181 8.93 0.15 4.62
N HIS A 182 9.79 -0.88 4.51
CA HIS A 182 10.84 -1.13 5.50
C HIS A 182 12.05 -0.24 5.28
N GLU A 183 12.71 -0.40 4.12
CA GLU A 183 13.98 0.25 3.82
C GLU A 183 13.93 1.79 3.93
N PRO A 184 12.89 2.48 3.40
CA PRO A 184 12.86 3.94 3.49
C PRO A 184 12.70 4.48 4.91
N LEU A 185 12.18 3.68 5.86
CA LEU A 185 11.96 4.08 7.25
C LEU A 185 13.04 3.56 8.21
N TYR A 186 13.70 2.46 7.85
CA TYR A 186 14.65 1.77 8.71
C TYR A 186 15.81 2.65 9.23
N PRO A 187 16.41 3.54 8.39
CA PRO A 187 17.49 4.43 8.86
C PRO A 187 17.02 5.53 9.82
N TYR A 188 15.70 5.73 9.95
CA TYR A 188 15.14 6.86 10.68
C TYR A 188 14.22 6.41 11.84
N PRO A 189 14.77 5.81 12.93
CA PRO A 189 13.95 5.32 14.04
C PRO A 189 13.20 6.43 14.78
N SER A 190 13.58 7.71 14.61
CA SER A 190 12.84 8.86 15.11
C SER A 190 11.48 9.05 14.45
N LEU A 191 11.30 8.53 13.22
CA LEU A 191 10.01 8.53 12.53
C LEU A 191 9.02 7.51 13.10
N LEU A 192 9.45 6.68 14.06
CA LEU A 192 8.62 5.69 14.76
C LEU A 192 8.63 5.97 16.27
N PRO A 193 7.96 7.03 16.76
CA PRO A 193 8.09 7.51 18.14
C PRO A 193 7.73 6.49 19.21
N ASP A 194 6.76 5.62 18.94
CA ASP A 194 6.37 4.50 19.80
C ASP A 194 7.02 3.17 19.37
N ALA A 195 8.01 3.23 18.50
CA ALA A 195 8.74 2.12 17.91
C ALA A 195 7.99 1.31 16.84
N VAL A 196 6.75 1.66 16.49
CA VAL A 196 5.91 0.92 15.53
C VAL A 196 5.20 1.86 14.56
N HIS A 197 4.53 2.91 15.07
CA HIS A 197 3.68 3.77 14.27
C HIS A 197 4.45 4.97 13.71
N PRO A 198 4.37 5.21 12.39
CA PRO A 198 5.05 6.32 11.75
C PRO A 198 4.49 7.69 12.17
N THR A 199 5.37 8.68 12.24
CA THR A 199 4.98 10.10 12.27
C THR A 199 4.31 10.51 10.96
N ALA A 200 3.81 11.75 10.88
CA ALA A 200 3.28 12.30 9.63
C ALA A 200 4.32 12.31 8.50
N GLU A 201 5.60 12.54 8.83
CA GLU A 201 6.71 12.48 7.87
C GLU A 201 6.96 11.03 7.42
N GLY A 202 6.98 10.06 8.33
CA GLY A 202 7.08 8.64 7.97
C GLY A 202 5.90 8.18 7.10
N ALA A 203 4.69 8.67 7.40
CA ALA A 203 3.51 8.41 6.58
C ALA A 203 3.61 9.05 5.17
N ALA A 204 4.28 10.22 5.05
CA ALA A 204 4.55 10.84 3.75
C ALA A 204 5.51 10.01 2.89
N ILE A 205 6.55 9.43 3.49
CA ILE A 205 7.47 8.51 2.81
C ILE A 205 6.69 7.28 2.28
N MET A 206 5.81 6.70 3.10
CA MET A 206 4.95 5.59 2.66
C MET A 206 4.02 6.00 1.51
N ALA A 207 3.41 7.19 1.58
CA ALA A 207 2.55 7.72 0.52
C ALA A 207 3.32 7.89 -0.79
N GLN A 208 4.55 8.43 -0.74
CA GLN A 208 5.42 8.57 -1.90
C GLN A 208 5.79 7.21 -2.52
N THR A 209 6.08 6.20 -1.68
CA THR A 209 6.37 4.84 -2.16
C THR A 209 5.18 4.26 -2.95
N VAL A 210 3.95 4.42 -2.44
CA VAL A 210 2.75 3.96 -3.15
C VAL A 210 2.49 4.78 -4.41
N TYR A 211 2.66 6.10 -4.35
CA TYR A 211 2.53 6.99 -5.50
C TYR A 211 3.43 6.56 -6.64
N SER A 212 4.71 6.37 -6.36
CA SER A 212 5.69 5.92 -7.37
C SER A 212 5.31 4.56 -7.95
N ALA A 213 4.84 3.62 -7.12
CA ALA A 213 4.40 2.32 -7.58
C ALA A 213 3.17 2.40 -8.50
N ILE A 214 2.23 3.30 -8.23
CA ILE A 214 1.01 3.48 -9.04
C ILE A 214 1.32 4.16 -10.37
N THR A 215 2.08 5.25 -10.33
CA THR A 215 2.31 6.16 -11.46
C THR A 215 3.52 5.80 -12.33
N GLY A 216 4.49 5.07 -11.75
CA GLY A 216 5.81 4.86 -12.36
C GLY A 216 6.74 6.08 -12.26
N ASP A 217 6.33 7.11 -11.52
CA ASP A 217 7.15 8.30 -11.27
C ASP A 217 7.93 8.12 -9.95
N TYR A 218 9.21 7.88 -10.09
CA TYR A 218 10.17 7.69 -9.00
C TYR A 218 11.02 8.94 -8.75
N GLY A 219 10.67 10.08 -9.38
CA GLY A 219 11.43 11.32 -9.26
C GLY A 219 12.74 11.30 -10.07
N GLY A 220 12.83 10.45 -11.10
CA GLY A 220 14.01 10.24 -11.91
C GLY A 220 14.98 9.20 -11.36
N LEU A 221 16.20 9.18 -11.91
CA LEU A 221 17.24 8.25 -11.48
C LEU A 221 17.74 8.60 -10.08
N GLN A 222 17.57 7.68 -9.15
CA GLN A 222 18.06 7.81 -7.78
C GLN A 222 18.78 6.53 -7.35
N LEU A 223 19.96 6.67 -6.76
CA LEU A 223 20.64 5.55 -6.11
C LEU A 223 19.96 5.24 -4.76
N SER A 224 20.03 3.97 -4.38
CA SER A 224 19.63 3.57 -3.03
C SER A 224 20.36 4.38 -1.97
N PRO A 225 19.71 4.78 -0.86
CA PRO A 225 20.35 5.50 0.26
C PRO A 225 21.53 4.76 0.91
N LEU A 226 21.71 3.49 0.58
CA LEU A 226 22.87 2.71 1.00
C LEU A 226 24.18 3.18 0.35
N TYR A 227 24.08 3.89 -0.81
CA TYR A 227 25.25 4.43 -1.50
C TYR A 227 25.45 5.89 -1.09
N THR A 228 26.45 6.10 -0.27
CA THR A 228 26.83 7.43 0.24
C THR A 228 28.24 7.81 -0.19
N ASP A 229 28.55 9.09 -0.18
CA ASP A 229 29.92 9.56 -0.38
C ASP A 229 30.87 8.92 0.62
N ASN A 230 32.04 8.52 0.14
CA ASN A 230 33.11 7.88 0.93
C ASN A 230 32.76 6.49 1.50
N MET A 231 31.75 5.81 0.96
CA MET A 231 31.46 4.44 1.36
C MET A 231 32.62 3.49 1.00
N VAL A 232 32.84 2.49 1.84
CA VAL A 232 33.84 1.45 1.60
C VAL A 232 33.13 0.24 0.95
N LEU A 233 33.58 -0.13 -0.24
CA LEU A 233 33.06 -1.27 -0.97
C LEU A 233 34.08 -2.41 -0.96
N GLN A 234 33.59 -3.65 -0.95
CA GLN A 234 34.47 -4.81 -0.98
C GLN A 234 35.19 -4.91 -2.32
N ARG A 235 36.53 -5.05 -2.26
CA ARG A 235 37.37 -5.23 -3.43
C ARG A 235 37.24 -6.65 -3.99
N ASP A 236 37.44 -6.76 -5.29
CA ASP A 236 37.52 -8.04 -6.01
C ASP A 236 36.24 -8.90 -5.96
N THR A 237 35.06 -8.27 -5.76
CA THR A 237 33.73 -8.90 -5.85
C THR A 237 32.84 -8.11 -6.80
N PRO A 238 31.87 -8.77 -7.50
CA PRO A 238 30.85 -8.06 -8.25
C PRO A 238 30.06 -7.12 -7.35
N LEU A 239 29.98 -5.86 -7.74
CA LEU A 239 29.18 -4.85 -7.07
C LEU A 239 27.81 -4.77 -7.73
N LEU A 240 26.78 -5.08 -6.94
CA LEU A 240 25.40 -4.83 -7.35
C LEU A 240 25.02 -3.42 -6.92
N ILE A 241 24.92 -2.50 -7.88
CA ILE A 241 24.41 -1.15 -7.65
C ILE A 241 22.93 -1.14 -8.01
N HIS A 242 22.08 -0.68 -7.10
CA HIS A 242 20.64 -0.61 -7.30
C HIS A 242 20.10 0.77 -6.91
N GLY A 243 18.97 1.10 -7.50
CA GLY A 243 18.29 2.37 -7.30
C GLY A 243 16.90 2.34 -7.91
N THR A 244 16.31 3.50 -8.05
CA THR A 244 15.04 3.69 -8.76
C THR A 244 15.25 4.61 -9.96
N ALA A 245 14.44 4.40 -10.99
CA ALA A 245 14.40 5.24 -12.18
C ALA A 245 12.97 5.25 -12.73
N ASN A 246 12.62 6.30 -13.47
CA ASN A 246 11.35 6.31 -14.18
C ASN A 246 11.41 5.35 -15.37
N VAL A 247 10.24 4.88 -15.79
CA VAL A 247 10.15 3.99 -16.96
C VAL A 247 10.73 4.66 -18.20
N GLY A 248 11.71 4.01 -18.84
CA GLY A 248 12.36 4.51 -20.06
C GLY A 248 13.58 5.39 -19.83
N GLU A 249 13.98 5.67 -18.59
CA GLU A 249 15.26 6.32 -18.30
C GLU A 249 16.43 5.37 -18.57
N GLN A 250 17.52 5.93 -19.11
CA GLN A 250 18.77 5.18 -19.33
C GLN A 250 19.62 5.29 -18.05
N VAL A 251 20.08 4.15 -17.56
CA VAL A 251 20.95 4.03 -16.39
C VAL A 251 22.38 3.73 -16.83
#